data_6a9cc108ba1fd300a7ca2f0bb9e27c0c
#
_entry.id   6a9cc108ba1fd300a7ca2f0bb9e27c0c
#
_cell.length_a   1.000
_cell.length_b   1.000
_cell.length_c   1.000
_cell.angle_alpha   90.00
_cell.angle_beta   90.00
_cell.angle_gamma   90.00
#
_symmetry.space_group_name_H-M   'P 1'
#
loop_
_entity.id
_entity.type
_entity.pdbx_description
1 polymer ?
#
loop_
_entity_poly.entity_id
_entity_poly.type
_entity_poly.pdbx_seq_one_letter_code
_entity_poly.pdbx_strand_id
1 'polypeptide(L)'
;SYPLCYGTLYIDKERLSFTRAEFNLSMDDKNKATQAILRKKTFGLRFKPVEVSYLISYKNLGGITYLSYIRNNIRFKCDWKRKLFSTNYTILSEMVVTDRKENNITAIPYKVAFKQNHVFSDKVDNFTSDNFWGGYNIIEPTESLEHAVNKLKKQQKQ
;
A
#
# COMPACT_ATOMS: atom_id res chain seq x y z
N SER A 1 14.39 -15.38 -0.27
CA SER A 1 13.23 -16.21 0.10
C SER A 1 12.10 -15.30 0.59
N TYR A 2 10.91 -15.38 -0.02
CA TYR A 2 9.74 -14.58 0.37
C TYR A 2 9.00 -15.24 1.54
N PRO A 3 8.31 -14.48 2.40
CA PRO A 3 7.43 -15.04 3.39
C PRO A 3 6.22 -15.72 2.71
N LEU A 4 5.66 -16.73 3.37
CA LEU A 4 4.47 -17.41 2.89
C LEU A 4 3.24 -16.51 3.06
N CYS A 5 2.27 -16.68 2.15
CA CYS A 5 0.96 -16.05 2.23
C CYS A 5 -0.11 -17.13 2.38
N TYR A 6 -1.19 -16.79 3.08
CA TYR A 6 -2.38 -17.62 3.23
C TYR A 6 -3.62 -16.76 3.09
N GLY A 7 -4.69 -17.34 2.57
CA GLY A 7 -5.92 -16.58 2.37
C GLY A 7 -6.92 -17.26 1.44
N THR A 8 -7.81 -16.47 0.87
CA THR A 8 -8.92 -16.95 0.04
C THR A 8 -8.88 -16.27 -1.32
N LEU A 9 -9.06 -17.06 -2.37
CA LEU A 9 -9.27 -16.60 -3.74
C LEU A 9 -10.74 -16.84 -4.11
N TYR A 10 -11.38 -15.81 -4.64
CA TYR A 10 -12.75 -15.85 -5.14
C TYR A 10 -12.70 -15.88 -6.67
N ILE A 11 -13.33 -16.89 -7.26
CA ILE A 11 -13.32 -17.14 -8.69
C ILE A 11 -14.76 -17.13 -9.19
N ASP A 12 -15.01 -16.38 -10.26
CA ASP A 12 -16.27 -16.44 -11.02
C ASP A 12 -16.37 -17.81 -11.67
N LYS A 13 -17.45 -18.54 -11.37
CA LYS A 13 -17.67 -19.91 -11.83
C LYS A 13 -17.87 -19.99 -13.34
N GLU A 14 -18.51 -19.00 -13.93
CA GLU A 14 -18.84 -19.00 -15.37
C GLU A 14 -17.65 -18.56 -16.22
N ARG A 15 -16.92 -17.54 -15.75
CA ARG A 15 -15.81 -16.94 -16.50
C ARG A 15 -14.45 -17.48 -16.11
N LEU A 16 -14.37 -18.27 -15.05
CA LEU A 16 -13.13 -18.82 -14.47
C LEU A 16 -12.08 -17.72 -14.22
N SER A 17 -12.55 -16.55 -13.84
CA SER A 17 -11.72 -15.38 -13.59
C SER A 17 -11.73 -14.96 -12.13
N PHE A 18 -10.64 -14.37 -11.66
CA PHE A 18 -10.59 -13.85 -10.29
C PHE A 18 -11.52 -12.65 -10.12
N THR A 19 -12.30 -12.66 -9.04
CA THR A 19 -13.15 -11.54 -8.64
C THR A 19 -12.59 -10.82 -7.43
N ARG A 20 -11.95 -11.57 -6.51
CA ARG A 20 -11.36 -11.05 -5.28
C ARG A 20 -10.28 -11.99 -4.78
N ALA A 21 -9.29 -11.42 -4.11
CA ALA A 21 -8.29 -12.16 -3.34
C ALA A 21 -8.11 -11.49 -1.98
N GLU A 22 -8.15 -12.28 -0.93
CA GLU A 22 -7.87 -11.86 0.44
C GLU A 22 -6.74 -12.73 0.96
N PHE A 23 -5.64 -12.13 1.39
CA PHE A 23 -4.54 -12.90 1.91
C PHE A 23 -3.76 -12.14 2.98
N ASN A 24 -3.12 -12.92 3.84
CA ASN A 24 -2.27 -12.44 4.91
C ASN A 24 -0.85 -12.96 4.70
N LEU A 25 0.10 -12.18 5.15
CA LEU A 25 1.49 -12.59 5.22
C LEU A 25 1.70 -13.44 6.48
N SER A 26 2.35 -14.61 6.35
CA SER A 26 2.72 -15.39 7.52
C SER A 26 3.74 -14.62 8.36
N MET A 27 3.52 -14.62 9.68
CA MET A 27 4.41 -14.05 10.69
C MET A 27 5.28 -15.12 11.38
N ASP A 28 5.29 -16.36 10.89
CA ASP A 28 6.09 -17.46 11.46
C ASP A 28 7.57 -17.16 11.37
N ASP A 29 8.01 -16.58 10.25
CA ASP A 29 9.36 -16.06 10.09
C ASP A 29 9.34 -14.52 10.09
N LYS A 30 9.55 -13.94 11.27
CA LYS A 30 9.55 -12.47 11.44
C LYS A 30 10.64 -11.75 10.65
N ASN A 31 11.75 -12.41 10.35
CA ASN A 31 12.80 -11.81 9.55
C ASN A 31 12.38 -11.67 8.10
N LYS A 32 11.80 -12.71 7.52
CA LYS A 32 11.23 -12.65 6.16
C LYS A 32 10.09 -11.65 6.07
N ALA A 33 9.17 -11.66 7.05
CA ALA A 33 8.08 -10.68 7.11
C ALA A 33 8.62 -9.24 7.22
N THR A 34 9.66 -9.01 8.03
CA THR A 34 10.31 -7.69 8.12
C THR A 34 10.92 -7.26 6.78
N GLN A 35 11.63 -8.15 6.10
CA GLN A 35 12.26 -7.85 4.80
C GLN A 35 11.23 -7.55 3.70
N ALA A 36 10.06 -8.17 3.76
CA ALA A 36 8.98 -7.90 2.81
C ALA A 36 8.36 -6.50 2.98
N ILE A 37 8.36 -5.97 4.21
CA ILE A 37 7.73 -4.69 4.55
C ILE A 37 8.76 -3.55 4.53
N LEU A 38 9.93 -3.77 5.12
CA LEU A 38 10.91 -2.73 5.42
C LEU A 38 12.08 -2.79 4.44
N ARG A 39 12.18 -1.81 3.53
CA ARG A 39 13.28 -1.72 2.55
C ARG A 39 14.60 -1.26 3.17
N LYS A 40 14.53 -0.25 4.06
CA LYS A 40 15.70 0.28 4.76
C LYS A 40 15.44 0.25 6.26
N LYS A 41 16.35 -0.31 7.03
CA LYS A 41 16.28 -0.31 8.49
C LYS A 41 17.23 0.75 9.05
N THR A 42 16.70 1.70 9.79
CA THR A 42 17.50 2.71 10.48
C THR A 42 18.23 2.09 11.67
N PHE A 43 19.47 2.50 11.87
CA PHE A 43 20.27 2.02 13.00
C PHE A 43 19.57 2.34 14.33
N GLY A 44 19.53 1.35 15.23
CA GLY A 44 18.89 1.49 16.53
C GLY A 44 17.37 1.31 16.55
N LEU A 45 16.73 1.19 15.39
CA LEU A 45 15.29 0.87 15.27
C LEU A 45 15.05 -0.63 15.41
N ARG A 46 14.16 -1.00 16.33
CA ARG A 46 13.60 -2.35 16.42
C ARG A 46 12.23 -2.34 15.76
N PHE A 47 12.11 -2.99 14.62
CA PHE A 47 10.87 -3.15 13.89
C PHE A 47 10.35 -4.57 14.06
N LYS A 48 9.09 -4.69 14.48
CA LYS A 48 8.43 -5.98 14.69
C LYS A 48 7.10 -6.00 13.92
N PRO A 49 7.01 -6.72 12.80
CA PRO A 49 5.74 -6.89 12.11
C PRO A 49 4.78 -7.67 13.00
N VAL A 50 3.51 -7.27 12.96
CA VAL A 50 2.42 -7.90 13.71
C VAL A 50 1.44 -8.55 12.76
N GLU A 51 1.07 -7.85 11.70
CA GLU A 51 0.09 -8.31 10.71
C GLU A 51 0.29 -7.58 9.41
N VAL A 52 0.12 -8.29 8.31
CA VAL A 52 0.01 -7.70 6.97
C VAL A 52 -1.11 -8.41 6.25
N SER A 53 -2.12 -7.67 5.85
CA SER A 53 -3.28 -8.19 5.11
C SER A 53 -3.50 -7.41 3.83
N TYR A 54 -3.93 -8.12 2.81
CA TYR A 54 -4.23 -7.59 1.49
C TYR A 54 -5.64 -8.01 1.08
N LEU A 55 -6.35 -7.06 0.49
CA LEU A 55 -7.58 -7.30 -0.24
C LEU A 55 -7.38 -6.75 -1.64
N ILE A 56 -7.58 -7.59 -2.64
CA ILE A 56 -7.47 -7.22 -4.05
C ILE A 56 -8.80 -7.54 -4.71
N SER A 57 -9.36 -6.60 -5.46
CA SER A 57 -10.60 -6.80 -6.21
C SER A 57 -10.35 -6.61 -7.69
N TYR A 58 -11.05 -7.41 -8.48
CA TYR A 58 -11.01 -7.38 -9.93
C TYR A 58 -12.38 -7.04 -10.48
N LYS A 59 -12.42 -6.44 -11.65
CA LYS A 59 -13.64 -6.19 -12.44
C LYS A 59 -13.50 -6.86 -13.78
N ASN A 60 -14.62 -7.37 -14.29
CA ASN A 60 -14.70 -7.84 -15.67
C ASN A 60 -15.43 -6.79 -16.49
N LEU A 61 -14.84 -6.39 -17.60
CA LEU A 61 -15.43 -5.47 -18.58
C LEU A 61 -15.15 -6.01 -19.97
N GLY A 62 -16.19 -6.26 -20.75
CA GLY A 62 -16.06 -6.80 -22.09
C GLY A 62 -15.35 -8.16 -22.18
N GLY A 63 -15.50 -9.03 -21.16
CA GLY A 63 -14.82 -10.33 -21.09
C GLY A 63 -13.37 -10.30 -20.58
N ILE A 64 -12.80 -9.11 -20.36
CA ILE A 64 -11.43 -8.93 -19.82
C ILE A 64 -11.50 -8.62 -18.34
N THR A 65 -10.77 -9.38 -17.55
CA THR A 65 -10.64 -9.15 -16.10
C THR A 65 -9.42 -8.31 -15.81
N TYR A 66 -9.60 -7.24 -15.03
CA TYR A 66 -8.53 -6.32 -14.65
C TYR A 66 -8.62 -5.93 -13.17
N LEU A 67 -7.49 -5.53 -12.64
CA LEU A 67 -7.37 -5.01 -11.29
C LEU A 67 -8.24 -3.74 -11.14
N SER A 68 -9.03 -3.66 -10.07
CA SER A 68 -9.87 -2.49 -9.79
C SER A 68 -9.57 -1.83 -8.45
N TYR A 69 -9.13 -2.60 -7.46
CA TYR A 69 -8.91 -2.09 -6.12
C TYR A 69 -7.86 -2.93 -5.38
N ILE A 70 -7.01 -2.27 -4.63
CA ILE A 70 -6.11 -2.90 -3.66
C ILE A 70 -6.25 -2.17 -2.33
N ARG A 71 -6.40 -2.92 -1.24
CA ARG A 71 -6.27 -2.44 0.12
C ARG A 71 -5.16 -3.22 0.81
N ASN A 72 -4.25 -2.50 1.44
CA ASN A 72 -3.19 -3.08 2.24
C ASN A 72 -3.26 -2.52 3.66
N ASN A 73 -3.26 -3.40 4.65
CA ASN A 73 -3.23 -3.03 6.06
C ASN A 73 -1.99 -3.66 6.71
N ILE A 74 -1.11 -2.82 7.24
CA ILE A 74 0.13 -3.23 7.89
C ILE A 74 0.11 -2.77 9.34
N ARG A 75 0.21 -3.71 10.28
CA ARG A 75 0.38 -3.43 11.70
C ARG A 75 1.76 -3.85 12.16
N PHE A 76 2.44 -2.99 12.87
CA PHE A 76 3.78 -3.24 13.39
C PHE A 76 4.06 -2.47 14.67
N LYS A 77 5.08 -2.92 15.40
CA LYS A 77 5.63 -2.24 16.56
C LYS A 77 7.01 -1.67 16.22
N CYS A 78 7.26 -0.46 16.68
CA CYS A 78 8.57 0.17 16.61
C CYS A 78 9.08 0.54 17.99
N ASP A 79 10.35 0.20 18.23
CA ASP A 79 11.09 0.59 19.41
C ASP A 79 12.41 1.23 18.99
N TRP A 80 12.84 2.25 19.71
CA TRP A 80 14.21 2.76 19.66
C TRP A 80 15.01 2.17 20.82
N LYS A 81 16.25 1.76 20.59
CA LYS A 81 17.12 1.16 21.64
C LYS A 81 17.22 1.95 22.94
N ARG A 82 16.92 3.26 22.91
CA ARG A 82 16.99 4.18 24.05
C ARG A 82 15.63 4.56 24.64
N LYS A 83 14.53 4.05 24.11
CA LYS A 83 13.17 4.33 24.62
C LYS A 83 12.65 3.13 25.39
N LEU A 84 11.99 3.40 26.53
CA LEU A 84 11.43 2.39 27.42
C LEU A 84 10.12 1.76 26.87
N PHE A 85 9.45 2.44 25.93
CA PHE A 85 8.15 2.01 25.42
C PHE A 85 8.18 1.77 23.92
N SER A 86 7.49 0.70 23.51
CA SER A 86 7.21 0.43 22.10
C SER A 86 5.94 1.14 21.65
N THR A 87 5.92 1.60 20.41
CA THR A 87 4.75 2.22 19.80
C THR A 87 4.18 1.30 18.74
N ASN A 88 2.85 1.12 18.79
CA ASN A 88 2.11 0.39 17.75
C ASN A 88 1.73 1.35 16.63
N TYR A 89 1.93 0.89 15.40
CA TYR A 89 1.55 1.61 14.19
C TYR A 89 0.64 0.75 13.33
N THR A 90 -0.33 1.39 12.71
CA THR A 90 -1.14 0.80 11.64
C THR A 90 -1.05 1.70 10.42
N ILE A 91 -0.71 1.12 9.28
CA ILE A 91 -0.73 1.78 7.99
C ILE A 91 -1.84 1.13 7.16
N LEU A 92 -2.79 1.92 6.73
CA LEU A 92 -3.80 1.56 5.76
C LEU A 92 -3.45 2.26 4.44
N SER A 93 -3.35 1.49 3.37
CA SER A 93 -3.12 2.00 2.03
C SER A 93 -4.18 1.44 1.09
N GLU A 94 -4.76 2.30 0.28
CA GLU A 94 -5.78 1.93 -0.70
C GLU A 94 -5.40 2.48 -2.08
N MET A 95 -5.62 1.66 -3.09
CA MET A 95 -5.45 2.02 -4.49
C MET A 95 -6.72 1.66 -5.25
N VAL A 96 -7.26 2.64 -5.96
CA VAL A 96 -8.45 2.47 -6.82
C VAL A 96 -8.05 2.76 -8.25
N VAL A 97 -8.42 1.88 -9.17
CA VAL A 97 -8.30 2.16 -10.61
C VAL A 97 -9.49 2.99 -11.03
N THR A 98 -9.26 4.26 -11.33
CA THR A 98 -10.29 5.25 -11.70
C THR A 98 -10.55 5.31 -13.20
N ASP A 99 -9.54 5.00 -14.00
CA ASP A 99 -9.65 5.02 -15.47
C ASP A 99 -8.75 3.94 -16.10
N ARG A 100 -9.10 3.51 -17.30
CA ARG A 100 -8.38 2.53 -18.09
C ARG A 100 -8.40 2.90 -19.57
N LYS A 101 -7.25 2.86 -20.20
CA LYS A 101 -7.12 3.06 -21.65
C LYS A 101 -6.67 1.77 -22.32
N GLU A 102 -7.34 1.40 -23.40
CA GLU A 102 -7.01 0.20 -24.17
C GLU A 102 -6.24 0.53 -25.46
N ASN A 103 -6.43 1.73 -25.97
CA ASN A 103 -5.83 2.20 -27.22
C ASN A 103 -4.94 3.40 -27.00
N ASN A 104 -3.99 3.63 -27.89
CA ASN A 104 -3.04 4.75 -27.86
C ASN A 104 -2.24 4.81 -26.55
N ILE A 105 -1.79 3.65 -26.09
CA ILE A 105 -0.99 3.54 -24.87
C ILE A 105 0.42 4.04 -25.15
N THR A 106 0.81 5.11 -24.48
CA THR A 106 2.20 5.58 -24.48
C THR A 106 2.95 4.98 -23.31
N ALA A 107 4.06 4.30 -23.60
CA ALA A 107 4.90 3.75 -22.54
C ALA A 107 5.47 4.87 -21.66
N ILE A 108 5.44 4.67 -20.35
CA ILE A 108 6.08 5.59 -19.39
C ILE A 108 7.59 5.56 -19.62
N PRO A 109 8.25 6.70 -19.87
CA PRO A 109 9.69 6.73 -20.08
C PRO A 109 10.44 6.09 -18.91
N TYR A 110 11.44 5.26 -19.20
CA TYR A 110 12.19 4.51 -18.19
C TYR A 110 12.78 5.38 -17.06
N LYS A 111 13.16 6.63 -17.36
CA LYS A 111 13.70 7.59 -16.38
C LYS A 111 12.68 8.03 -15.34
N VAL A 112 11.39 8.13 -15.74
CA VAL A 112 10.28 8.56 -14.87
C VAL A 112 9.57 7.37 -14.23
N ALA A 113 9.63 6.17 -14.84
CA ALA A 113 8.97 4.98 -14.34
C ALA A 113 9.43 4.63 -12.92
N PHE A 114 8.45 4.29 -12.06
CA PHE A 114 8.72 3.78 -10.73
C PHE A 114 9.22 2.33 -10.84
N LYS A 115 10.36 2.05 -10.25
CA LYS A 115 10.99 0.72 -10.30
C LYS A 115 10.83 0.03 -8.96
N GLN A 116 10.90 -1.30 -8.98
CA GLN A 116 10.75 -2.13 -7.78
C GLN A 116 11.76 -1.79 -6.65
N ASN A 117 12.94 -1.28 -7.00
CA ASN A 117 13.97 -0.88 -6.03
C ASN A 117 13.88 0.58 -5.59
N HIS A 118 12.94 1.36 -6.13
CA HIS A 118 12.74 2.72 -5.69
C HIS A 118 11.99 2.78 -4.35
N VAL A 119 12.30 3.78 -3.54
CA VAL A 119 11.53 4.14 -2.37
C VAL A 119 10.58 5.26 -2.78
N PHE A 120 9.31 5.14 -2.42
CA PHE A 120 8.27 6.07 -2.86
C PHE A 120 8.59 7.52 -2.46
N SER A 121 9.03 7.73 -1.21
CA SER A 121 9.41 9.06 -0.71
C SER A 121 10.51 9.74 -1.53
N ASP A 122 11.42 8.97 -2.13
CA ASP A 122 12.52 9.54 -2.93
C ASP A 122 12.06 10.03 -4.32
N LYS A 123 10.79 9.81 -4.66
CA LYS A 123 10.22 10.09 -5.99
C LYS A 123 8.96 10.96 -5.96
N VAL A 124 8.40 11.21 -4.80
CA VAL A 124 7.15 11.98 -4.64
C VAL A 124 7.23 13.34 -5.30
N ASP A 125 8.34 14.05 -5.13
CA ASP A 125 8.52 15.40 -5.69
C ASP A 125 8.46 15.45 -7.23
N ASN A 126 8.76 14.33 -7.91
CA ASN A 126 8.66 14.25 -9.37
C ASN A 126 7.21 14.15 -9.86
N PHE A 127 6.26 13.91 -8.99
CA PHE A 127 4.85 13.66 -9.30
C PHE A 127 3.90 14.69 -8.65
N THR A 128 4.43 15.68 -7.95
CA THR A 128 3.67 16.77 -7.39
C THR A 128 3.39 17.81 -8.49
N SER A 129 2.23 17.72 -9.11
CA SER A 129 1.69 18.82 -9.87
C SER A 129 0.35 19.21 -9.25
N ASP A 130 0.16 20.50 -9.00
CA ASP A 130 -1.02 21.03 -8.33
C ASP A 130 -2.34 20.72 -9.07
N ASN A 131 -2.26 20.38 -10.35
CA ASN A 131 -3.39 20.02 -11.20
C ASN A 131 -3.45 18.54 -11.61
N PHE A 132 -2.58 17.68 -11.05
CA PHE A 132 -2.53 16.27 -11.46
C PHE A 132 -3.87 15.55 -11.23
N TRP A 133 -4.53 15.86 -10.14
CA TRP A 133 -5.80 15.21 -9.74
C TRP A 133 -7.01 15.81 -10.43
N GLY A 134 -6.96 17.07 -10.91
CA GLY A 134 -8.07 17.73 -11.58
C GLY A 134 -9.40 17.53 -10.87
N GLY A 135 -10.42 17.13 -11.62
CA GLY A 135 -11.74 16.80 -11.08
C GLY A 135 -11.86 15.46 -10.36
N TYR A 136 -10.81 14.66 -10.30
CA TYR A 136 -10.80 13.36 -9.62
C TYR A 136 -10.53 13.45 -8.11
N ASN A 137 -10.17 14.62 -7.62
CA ASN A 137 -9.88 14.85 -6.20
C ASN A 137 -11.16 15.09 -5.38
N ILE A 138 -12.14 14.19 -5.53
CA ILE A 138 -13.49 14.32 -4.91
C ILE A 138 -13.61 13.47 -3.65
N ILE A 139 -12.58 12.74 -3.24
CA ILE A 139 -12.65 11.97 -1.99
C ILE A 139 -12.41 12.95 -0.84
N GLU A 140 -13.52 13.41 -0.25
CA GLU A 140 -13.43 14.16 1.00
C GLU A 140 -12.80 13.27 2.09
N PRO A 141 -11.78 13.77 2.82
CA PRO A 141 -11.22 13.03 3.93
C PRO A 141 -12.32 12.73 4.95
N THR A 142 -12.38 11.50 5.43
CA THR A 142 -13.24 11.17 6.56
C THR A 142 -12.82 12.00 7.78
N GLU A 143 -13.76 12.32 8.68
CA GLU A 143 -13.48 13.07 9.93
C GLU A 143 -12.31 12.45 10.72
N SER A 144 -12.19 11.11 10.71
CA SER A 144 -11.09 10.40 11.35
C SER A 144 -9.73 10.70 10.71
N LEU A 145 -9.69 10.87 9.38
CA LEU A 145 -8.46 11.21 8.66
C LEU A 145 -8.06 12.66 8.90
N GLU A 146 -9.01 13.60 8.89
CA GLU A 146 -8.75 15.00 9.22
C GLU A 146 -8.21 15.16 10.64
N HIS A 147 -8.80 14.44 11.59
CA HIS A 147 -8.34 14.46 12.99
C HIS A 147 -6.91 13.91 13.11
N ALA A 148 -6.57 12.83 12.39
CA ALA A 148 -5.23 12.26 12.36
C ALA A 148 -4.21 13.24 11.74
N VAL A 149 -4.54 13.89 10.62
CA VAL A 149 -3.70 14.90 9.97
C VAL A 149 -3.46 16.10 10.88
N ASN A 150 -4.50 16.60 11.54
CA ASN A 150 -4.39 17.72 12.48
C ASN A 150 -3.53 17.37 13.70
N LYS A 151 -3.61 16.15 14.20
CA LYS A 151 -2.76 15.65 15.28
C LYS A 151 -1.28 15.61 14.87
N LEU A 152 -0.99 15.11 13.66
CA LEU A 152 0.37 15.07 13.11
C LEU A 152 0.95 16.47 12.91
N LYS A 153 0.16 17.41 12.36
CA LYS A 153 0.58 18.81 12.21
C LYS A 153 0.93 19.49 13.55
N LYS A 154 0.21 19.17 14.63
CA LYS A 154 0.52 19.68 15.97
C LYS A 154 1.82 19.10 16.54
N GLN A 155 2.14 17.83 16.23
CA GLN A 155 3.36 17.18 16.69
C GLN A 155 4.64 17.68 15.96
N GLN A 156 4.49 18.18 14.73
CA GLN A 156 5.62 18.74 13.97
C GLN A 156 6.00 20.16 14.40
N LYS A 157 5.15 20.84 15.17
CA LYS A 157 5.40 22.20 15.66
C LYS A 157 6.02 22.26 17.06
N GLN A 158 6.30 21.11 17.68
CA GLN A 158 7.03 20.92 18.94
C GLN A 158 8.44 20.36 18.65
#